data_8f87655f3608e46d5165634497fe8ee8
#
_entry.id   8f87655f3608e46d5165634497fe8ee8
#
_cell.length_a   1.000
_cell.length_b   1.000
_cell.length_c   1.000
_cell.angle_alpha   90.00
_cell.angle_beta   90.00
_cell.angle_gamma   90.00
#
_symmetry.space_group_name_H-M   'P 1'
#
loop_
_entity.id
_entity.type
_entity.pdbx_description
1 polymer ?
#
loop_
_entity_poly.entity_id
_entity_poly.type
_entity_poly.pdbx_seq_one_letter_code
_entity_poly.pdbx_strand_id
1 'polypeptide(L)'
;LSEKFLNFPNEHPNRTQCLDRSAQQLSKISGFLDLCLSQREAALLFPNLMRVFPSSQLAELIALTRLVGMECPGLHSIFSDLNLNFSKPSNDPAKLNYKVFSYDPRIRLLTQNVKSPGMMGTVRAFLRSPSQHQESYLELSKGVRKGEFLGQTALIIGGSRGLGEVTGKLLAAGGARVVISYFLGSEEAHGIVKEIKQGGGDAICLPFDVLSPNLLRKEDFENGWILTHLYYFATPMIS
;
A
#
# COMPACT_ATOMS: atom_id res chain seq x y z
N LEU A 1 0.85 -40.49 -18.61
CA LEU A 1 0.19 -40.33 -17.30
C LEU A 1 -0.55 -39.00 -17.35
N SER A 2 -1.88 -39.04 -17.61
CA SER A 2 -2.72 -37.86 -17.59
C SER A 2 -2.83 -37.39 -16.14
N GLU A 3 -2.11 -36.31 -15.77
CA GLU A 3 -2.41 -35.57 -14.55
C GLU A 3 -3.85 -35.10 -14.63
N LYS A 4 -4.70 -35.62 -13.74
CA LYS A 4 -6.01 -35.02 -13.50
C LYS A 4 -5.75 -33.62 -12.98
N PHE A 5 -5.92 -32.62 -13.85
CA PHE A 5 -5.86 -31.22 -13.46
C PHE A 5 -6.94 -30.98 -12.39
N LEU A 6 -6.52 -30.66 -11.19
CA LEU A 6 -7.41 -30.12 -10.17
C LEU A 6 -8.02 -28.85 -10.72
N ASN A 7 -9.32 -28.84 -10.92
CA ASN A 7 -10.06 -27.61 -11.22
C ASN A 7 -10.14 -26.79 -9.93
N PHE A 8 -9.15 -25.95 -9.71
CA PHE A 8 -9.28 -24.92 -8.70
C PHE A 8 -10.31 -23.88 -9.16
N PRO A 9 -11.10 -23.29 -8.26
CA PRO A 9 -11.91 -22.14 -8.59
C PRO A 9 -11.01 -21.06 -9.22
N ASN A 10 -11.45 -20.51 -10.35
CA ASN A 10 -10.71 -19.44 -11.04
C ASN A 10 -10.77 -18.13 -10.26
N GLU A 11 -11.76 -17.96 -9.40
CA GLU A 11 -11.98 -16.76 -8.61
C GLU A 11 -12.15 -17.11 -7.13
N HIS A 12 -11.76 -16.18 -6.29
CA HIS A 12 -11.94 -16.31 -4.84
C HIS A 12 -13.38 -15.97 -4.47
N PRO A 13 -14.11 -16.89 -3.83
CA PRO A 13 -15.55 -16.72 -3.69
C PRO A 13 -16.00 -15.52 -2.88
N ASN A 14 -15.21 -14.83 -2.08
CA ASN A 14 -15.85 -13.85 -1.17
C ASN A 14 -15.02 -12.74 -0.50
N ARG A 15 -13.80 -12.40 -0.90
CA ARG A 15 -13.15 -11.26 -0.23
C ARG A 15 -12.36 -10.38 -1.18
N THR A 16 -12.92 -9.20 -1.46
CA THR A 16 -12.28 -8.08 -2.13
C THR A 16 -11.62 -7.08 -1.16
N GLN A 17 -11.89 -7.19 0.15
CA GLN A 17 -11.36 -6.28 1.15
C GLN A 17 -10.29 -6.96 2.02
N CYS A 18 -9.18 -6.25 2.21
CA CYS A 18 -8.15 -6.65 3.15
C CYS A 18 -8.65 -6.45 4.59
N LEU A 19 -8.36 -7.41 5.47
CA LEU A 19 -8.65 -7.25 6.88
C LEU A 19 -7.67 -6.24 7.48
N ASP A 20 -8.20 -5.32 8.27
CA ASP A 20 -7.39 -4.39 9.08
C ASP A 20 -7.31 -4.92 10.51
N ARG A 21 -6.18 -5.52 10.85
CA ARG A 21 -5.97 -6.13 12.16
C ARG A 21 -4.96 -5.34 12.97
N SER A 22 -5.36 -4.97 14.18
CA SER A 22 -4.45 -4.37 15.15
C SER A 22 -3.44 -5.40 15.70
N ALA A 23 -2.29 -4.93 16.17
CA ALA A 23 -1.27 -5.77 16.79
C ALA A 23 -1.81 -6.66 17.94
N GLN A 24 -2.79 -6.15 18.72
CA GLN A 24 -3.42 -6.87 19.82
C GLN A 24 -4.26 -8.07 19.35
N GLN A 25 -4.86 -7.95 18.16
CA GLN A 25 -5.67 -9.01 17.56
C GLN A 25 -4.82 -10.13 16.95
N LEU A 26 -3.53 -9.87 16.65
CA LEU A 26 -2.66 -10.83 15.98
C LEU A 26 -2.22 -12.00 16.86
N SER A 27 -2.22 -11.84 18.18
CA SER A 27 -1.84 -12.91 19.09
C SER A 27 -2.91 -14.03 19.06
N LYS A 28 -2.50 -15.27 18.71
CA LYS A 28 -3.34 -16.47 18.69
C LYS A 28 -4.32 -16.62 17.52
N ILE A 29 -4.16 -15.85 16.43
CA ILE A 29 -4.98 -16.05 15.24
C ILE A 29 -4.61 -17.37 14.56
N SER A 30 -5.62 -18.10 14.17
CA SER A 30 -5.52 -19.23 13.25
C SER A 30 -6.72 -19.22 12.31
N GLY A 31 -6.53 -19.76 11.12
CA GLY A 31 -7.58 -19.82 10.12
C GLY A 31 -7.16 -20.66 8.92
N PHE A 32 -7.92 -20.54 7.86
CA PHE A 32 -7.61 -21.17 6.59
C PHE A 32 -8.02 -20.28 5.41
N LEU A 33 -7.38 -20.53 4.29
CA LEU A 33 -7.71 -19.94 2.99
C LEU A 33 -8.01 -21.08 2.02
N ASP A 34 -9.10 -20.95 1.28
CA ASP A 34 -9.35 -21.83 0.14
C ASP A 34 -8.36 -21.52 -0.97
N LEU A 35 -7.76 -22.54 -1.57
CA LEU A 35 -6.83 -22.37 -2.67
C LEU A 35 -7.61 -22.11 -3.95
N CYS A 36 -7.14 -21.14 -4.72
CA CYS A 36 -7.63 -20.83 -6.06
C CYS A 36 -6.46 -20.58 -7.00
N LEU A 37 -6.63 -20.93 -8.26
CA LEU A 37 -5.63 -20.70 -9.30
C LEU A 37 -6.32 -20.56 -10.66
N SER A 38 -6.22 -19.39 -11.25
CA SER A 38 -6.51 -19.22 -12.68
C SER A 38 -5.31 -19.72 -13.48
N GLN A 39 -5.42 -20.88 -14.09
CA GLN A 39 -4.33 -21.46 -14.87
C GLN A 39 -3.91 -20.57 -16.04
N ARG A 40 -4.88 -19.87 -16.64
CA ARG A 40 -4.62 -18.93 -17.75
C ARG A 40 -3.74 -17.77 -17.28
N GLU A 41 -4.11 -17.15 -16.17
CA GLU A 41 -3.35 -16.02 -15.61
C GLU A 41 -1.99 -16.47 -15.06
N ALA A 42 -1.94 -17.62 -14.38
CA ALA A 42 -0.69 -18.20 -13.89
C ALA A 42 0.28 -18.50 -15.03
N ALA A 43 -0.20 -19.05 -16.15
CA ALA A 43 0.64 -19.31 -17.32
C ALA A 43 1.16 -18.01 -17.98
N LEU A 44 0.38 -16.93 -17.91
CA LEU A 44 0.76 -15.63 -18.43
C LEU A 44 1.78 -14.92 -17.51
N LEU A 45 1.53 -14.90 -16.21
CA LEU A 45 2.32 -14.14 -15.23
C LEU A 45 3.56 -14.91 -14.76
N PHE A 46 3.46 -16.25 -14.65
CA PHE A 46 4.49 -17.10 -14.06
C PHE A 46 4.85 -18.31 -14.95
N PRO A 47 5.16 -18.13 -16.25
CA PRO A 47 5.37 -19.24 -17.19
C PRO A 47 6.49 -20.19 -16.76
N ASN A 48 7.52 -19.68 -16.10
CA ASN A 48 8.64 -20.49 -15.63
C ASN A 48 8.28 -21.31 -14.38
N LEU A 49 7.47 -20.75 -13.46
CA LEU A 49 7.01 -21.49 -12.30
C LEU A 49 6.07 -22.62 -12.68
N MET A 50 5.19 -22.40 -13.66
CA MET A 50 4.29 -23.43 -14.18
C MET A 50 5.01 -24.64 -14.82
N ARG A 51 6.27 -24.48 -15.20
CA ARG A 51 7.11 -25.60 -15.71
C ARG A 51 7.73 -26.42 -14.59
N VAL A 52 7.94 -25.82 -13.43
CA VAL A 52 8.70 -26.43 -12.33
C VAL A 52 7.77 -26.94 -11.23
N PHE A 53 6.72 -26.20 -10.93
CA PHE A 53 5.77 -26.53 -9.86
C PHE A 53 4.48 -27.10 -10.41
N PRO A 54 3.95 -28.19 -9.80
CA PRO A 54 2.59 -28.61 -10.02
C PRO A 54 1.59 -27.48 -9.70
N SER A 55 0.48 -27.41 -10.43
CA SER A 55 -0.53 -26.37 -10.26
C SER A 55 -1.06 -26.26 -8.82
N SER A 56 -1.13 -27.39 -8.10
CA SER A 56 -1.51 -27.42 -6.68
C SER A 56 -0.52 -26.64 -5.80
N GLN A 57 0.77 -26.90 -5.97
CA GLN A 57 1.81 -26.21 -5.20
C GLN A 57 1.94 -24.74 -5.58
N LEU A 58 1.70 -24.39 -6.85
CA LEU A 58 1.65 -23.00 -7.27
C LEU A 58 0.46 -22.27 -6.62
N ALA A 59 -0.72 -22.90 -6.54
CA ALA A 59 -1.87 -22.35 -5.81
C ALA A 59 -1.56 -22.11 -4.33
N GLU A 60 -0.85 -23.04 -3.68
CA GLU A 60 -0.38 -22.93 -2.30
C GLU A 60 0.57 -21.75 -2.12
N LEU A 61 1.54 -21.55 -3.01
CA LEU A 61 2.47 -20.43 -2.99
C LEU A 61 1.76 -19.08 -3.16
N ILE A 62 0.86 -18.98 -4.14
CA ILE A 62 0.09 -17.75 -4.39
C ILE A 62 -0.81 -17.43 -3.19
N ALA A 63 -1.38 -18.43 -2.52
CA ALA A 63 -2.20 -18.24 -1.33
C ALA A 63 -1.43 -17.57 -0.18
N LEU A 64 -0.10 -17.68 -0.10
CA LEU A 64 0.70 -16.99 0.91
C LEU A 64 0.67 -15.48 0.75
N THR A 65 0.64 -14.97 -0.47
CA THR A 65 0.53 -13.52 -0.72
C THR A 65 -0.82 -12.99 -0.25
N ARG A 66 -1.89 -13.76 -0.47
CA ARG A 66 -3.23 -13.45 0.04
C ARG A 66 -3.28 -13.54 1.55
N LEU A 67 -2.66 -14.57 2.15
CA LEU A 67 -2.55 -14.68 3.59
C LEU A 67 -1.98 -13.39 4.19
N VAL A 68 -0.81 -12.96 3.72
CA VAL A 68 -0.12 -11.80 4.27
C VAL A 68 -0.86 -10.50 3.95
N GLY A 69 -1.24 -10.27 2.70
CA GLY A 69 -1.80 -9.00 2.25
C GLY A 69 -3.28 -8.79 2.59
N MET A 70 -4.06 -9.86 2.77
CA MET A 70 -5.51 -9.74 2.93
C MET A 70 -6.05 -10.30 4.25
N GLU A 71 -5.40 -11.33 4.83
CA GLU A 71 -5.93 -12.03 5.98
C GLU A 71 -5.17 -11.77 7.28
N CYS A 72 -3.85 -12.00 7.27
CA CYS A 72 -3.03 -11.91 8.47
C CYS A 72 -1.55 -11.60 8.14
N PRO A 73 -1.03 -10.41 8.46
CA PRO A 73 -1.64 -9.29 9.19
C PRO A 73 -2.78 -8.57 8.44
N GLY A 74 -2.80 -8.61 7.08
CA GLY A 74 -3.80 -7.95 6.27
C GLY A 74 -3.32 -6.59 5.72
N LEU A 75 -4.20 -5.59 5.70
CA LEU A 75 -4.03 -4.31 5.00
C LEU A 75 -2.67 -3.61 5.22
N HIS A 76 -2.17 -3.61 6.43
CA HIS A 76 -0.93 -2.92 6.79
C HIS A 76 0.23 -3.91 6.92
N SER A 77 0.48 -4.72 5.89
CA SER A 77 1.54 -5.74 5.93
C SER A 77 2.64 -5.49 4.91
N ILE A 78 3.83 -5.95 5.25
CA ILE A 78 4.94 -6.12 4.31
C ILE A 78 5.43 -7.56 4.44
N PHE A 79 5.42 -8.29 3.33
CA PHE A 79 5.98 -9.63 3.26
C PHE A 79 7.49 -9.56 3.52
N SER A 80 7.99 -10.32 4.50
CA SER A 80 9.42 -10.33 4.86
C SER A 80 10.13 -11.49 4.21
N ASP A 81 9.79 -12.69 4.63
CA ASP A 81 10.41 -13.92 4.14
C ASP A 81 9.52 -15.13 4.36
N LEU A 82 9.92 -16.23 3.73
CA LEU A 82 9.29 -17.53 3.86
C LEU A 82 10.36 -18.63 3.95
N ASN A 83 10.04 -19.67 4.72
CA ASN A 83 10.82 -20.90 4.78
C ASN A 83 9.84 -22.07 4.63
N LEU A 84 9.89 -22.74 3.49
CA LEU A 84 8.91 -23.73 3.07
C LEU A 84 9.57 -25.05 2.74
N ASN A 85 8.89 -26.13 3.13
CA ASN A 85 9.19 -27.48 2.73
C ASN A 85 8.05 -28.01 1.87
N PHE A 86 8.37 -28.50 0.69
CA PHE A 86 7.42 -29.11 -0.23
C PHE A 86 7.40 -30.62 -0.04
N SER A 87 6.22 -31.21 -0.11
CA SER A 87 5.96 -32.64 -0.10
C SER A 87 5.36 -33.05 -1.45
N LYS A 88 5.06 -34.33 -1.61
CA LYS A 88 4.37 -34.80 -2.82
C LYS A 88 3.08 -34.04 -3.01
N PRO A 89 2.74 -33.60 -4.24
CA PRO A 89 1.48 -32.94 -4.52
C PRO A 89 0.32 -33.84 -4.08
N SER A 90 -0.68 -33.25 -3.43
CA SER A 90 -1.92 -33.95 -3.03
C SER A 90 -3.08 -33.45 -3.86
N ASN A 91 -4.02 -34.34 -4.15
CA ASN A 91 -5.28 -34.03 -4.83
C ASN A 91 -6.41 -33.71 -3.86
N ASP A 92 -6.13 -33.60 -2.55
CA ASP A 92 -7.16 -33.24 -1.56
C ASP A 92 -7.70 -31.83 -1.76
N PRO A 93 -8.96 -31.56 -1.41
CA PRO A 93 -9.52 -30.22 -1.47
C PRO A 93 -8.70 -29.28 -0.60
N ALA A 94 -8.02 -28.39 -1.27
CA ALA A 94 -6.84 -27.79 -0.74
C ALA A 94 -7.16 -26.50 0.00
N LYS A 95 -6.86 -26.48 1.29
CA LYS A 95 -6.87 -25.30 2.13
C LYS A 95 -5.46 -25.03 2.64
N LEU A 96 -5.08 -23.76 2.62
CA LEU A 96 -3.91 -23.29 3.34
C LEU A 96 -4.34 -22.95 4.76
N ASN A 97 -3.94 -23.79 5.71
CA ASN A 97 -4.14 -23.52 7.14
C ASN A 97 -2.99 -22.64 7.63
N TYR A 98 -3.29 -21.67 8.48
CA TYR A 98 -2.29 -20.82 9.11
C TYR A 98 -2.56 -20.64 10.59
N LYS A 99 -1.49 -20.43 11.34
CA LYS A 99 -1.54 -20.12 12.77
C LYS A 99 -0.40 -19.16 13.12
N VAL A 100 -0.74 -18.06 13.76
CA VAL A 100 0.26 -17.14 14.31
C VAL A 100 1.05 -17.88 15.39
N PHE A 101 2.36 -17.93 15.20
CA PHE A 101 3.30 -18.53 16.13
C PHE A 101 3.82 -17.49 17.12
N SER A 102 4.23 -16.31 16.63
CA SER A 102 4.75 -15.23 17.46
C SER A 102 4.57 -13.88 16.81
N TYR A 103 4.53 -12.83 17.62
CA TYR A 103 4.60 -11.44 17.21
C TYR A 103 5.62 -10.72 18.10
N ASP A 104 6.66 -10.11 17.49
CA ASP A 104 7.61 -9.25 18.20
C ASP A 104 7.19 -7.77 18.02
N PRO A 105 6.70 -7.13 19.08
CA PRO A 105 6.20 -5.75 18.99
C PRO A 105 7.33 -4.71 18.78
N ARG A 106 8.58 -5.03 19.14
CA ARG A 106 9.72 -4.09 19.01
C ARG A 106 10.05 -3.79 17.55
N ILE A 107 10.02 -4.83 16.71
CA ILE A 107 10.28 -4.73 15.27
C ILE A 107 9.02 -4.99 14.45
N ARG A 108 7.87 -5.21 15.12
CA ARG A 108 6.56 -5.44 14.52
C ARG A 108 6.54 -6.62 13.56
N LEU A 109 7.30 -7.66 13.84
CA LEU A 109 7.42 -8.85 13.01
C LEU A 109 6.47 -9.95 13.49
N LEU A 110 5.62 -10.39 12.59
CA LEU A 110 4.71 -11.53 12.76
C LEU A 110 5.33 -12.77 12.13
N THR A 111 5.34 -13.89 12.85
CA THR A 111 5.70 -15.21 12.33
C THR A 111 4.48 -16.11 12.35
N GLN A 112 4.19 -16.75 11.23
CA GLN A 112 3.04 -17.65 11.05
C GLN A 112 3.52 -19.01 10.58
N ASN A 113 2.99 -20.06 11.18
CA ASN A 113 3.11 -21.43 10.66
C ASN A 113 2.03 -21.62 9.61
N VAL A 114 2.40 -22.20 8.48
CA VAL A 114 1.51 -22.48 7.36
C VAL A 114 1.58 -23.96 7.01
N LYS A 115 0.44 -24.54 6.64
CA LYS A 115 0.34 -25.95 6.24
C LYS A 115 -0.77 -26.12 5.21
N SER A 116 -0.43 -26.78 4.12
CA SER A 116 -1.33 -27.24 3.07
C SER A 116 -0.95 -28.67 2.66
N PRO A 117 -1.71 -29.35 1.82
CA PRO A 117 -1.42 -30.75 1.46
C PRO A 117 -0.04 -30.99 0.85
N GLY A 118 0.47 -30.05 0.04
CA GLY A 118 1.77 -30.14 -0.64
C GLY A 118 2.87 -29.24 -0.08
N MET A 119 2.60 -28.48 1.01
CA MET A 119 3.54 -27.50 1.52
C MET A 119 3.34 -27.25 3.01
N MET A 120 4.45 -27.09 3.73
CA MET A 120 4.43 -26.62 5.12
C MET A 120 5.65 -25.72 5.41
N GLY A 121 5.50 -24.83 6.39
CA GLY A 121 6.61 -24.00 6.81
C GLY A 121 6.21 -22.78 7.60
N THR A 122 7.02 -21.72 7.50
CA THR A 122 6.80 -20.46 8.16
C THR A 122 6.79 -19.31 7.18
N VAL A 123 5.95 -18.32 7.45
CA VAL A 123 5.90 -17.04 6.73
C VAL A 123 6.07 -15.93 7.73
N ARG A 124 6.90 -14.94 7.40
CA ARG A 124 7.09 -13.74 8.22
C ARG A 124 6.64 -12.50 7.48
N ALA A 125 6.02 -11.60 8.21
CA ALA A 125 5.55 -10.33 7.70
C ALA A 125 5.69 -9.24 8.75
N PHE A 126 6.06 -8.03 8.32
CA PHE A 126 6.01 -6.86 9.17
C PHE A 126 4.61 -6.26 9.17
N LEU A 127 4.17 -5.81 10.35
CA LEU A 127 2.99 -4.99 10.50
C LEU A 127 3.40 -3.51 10.43
N ARG A 128 2.97 -2.82 9.38
CA ARG A 128 3.21 -1.39 9.23
C ARG A 128 2.39 -0.61 10.25
N SER A 129 2.91 0.53 10.66
CA SER A 129 2.08 1.52 11.37
C SER A 129 1.01 2.03 10.43
N PRO A 130 -0.21 2.25 10.91
CA PRO A 130 -1.17 3.08 10.18
C PRO A 130 -0.52 4.40 9.80
N SER A 131 -0.97 5.01 8.71
CA SER A 131 -0.54 6.34 8.35
C SER A 131 -0.81 7.29 9.52
N GLN A 132 0.22 7.95 10.02
CA GLN A 132 0.03 8.96 11.06
C GLN A 132 -0.51 10.22 10.40
N HIS A 133 -1.52 10.83 11.03
CA HIS A 133 -1.91 12.19 10.67
C HIS A 133 -0.73 13.12 10.94
N GLN A 134 -0.47 13.99 9.99
CA GLN A 134 0.55 15.00 10.16
C GLN A 134 0.03 16.11 11.10
N GLU A 135 0.96 16.87 11.68
CA GLU A 135 0.61 18.00 12.52
C GLU A 135 -0.26 19.01 11.76
N SER A 136 -1.12 19.69 12.50
CA SER A 136 -2.00 20.70 11.93
C SER A 136 -1.20 21.88 11.38
N TYR A 137 -1.80 22.60 10.42
CA TYR A 137 -1.22 23.84 9.89
C TYR A 137 -0.89 24.85 11.00
N LEU A 138 -1.79 24.99 11.99
CA LEU A 138 -1.59 25.89 13.13
C LEU A 138 -0.40 25.47 13.99
N GLU A 139 -0.20 24.19 14.20
CA GLU A 139 0.95 23.68 14.97
C GLU A 139 2.26 23.90 14.21
N LEU A 140 2.30 23.52 12.93
CA LEU A 140 3.46 23.71 12.08
C LEU A 140 3.81 25.18 11.89
N SER A 141 2.82 26.07 11.84
CA SER A 141 3.06 27.54 11.68
C SER A 141 3.86 28.16 12.81
N LYS A 142 3.86 27.55 14.00
CA LYS A 142 4.68 28.05 15.13
C LYS A 142 6.17 27.88 14.90
N GLY A 143 6.58 26.95 14.04
CA GLY A 143 7.98 26.67 13.70
C GLY A 143 8.54 27.46 12.53
N VAL A 144 7.71 28.30 11.87
CA VAL A 144 8.09 29.03 10.64
C VAL A 144 7.96 30.53 10.89
N ARG A 145 8.96 31.29 10.43
CA ARG A 145 8.89 32.76 10.51
C ARG A 145 7.90 33.31 9.49
N LYS A 146 7.06 34.22 9.92
CA LYS A 146 6.11 34.90 9.03
C LYS A 146 6.85 35.60 7.88
N GLY A 147 6.45 35.30 6.64
CA GLY A 147 7.06 35.87 5.44
C GLY A 147 8.35 35.19 4.97
N GLU A 148 8.80 34.11 5.62
CA GLU A 148 10.04 33.40 5.26
C GLU A 148 10.03 32.89 3.80
N PHE A 149 8.86 32.51 3.30
CA PHE A 149 8.68 32.02 1.93
C PHE A 149 7.83 32.97 1.07
N LEU A 150 7.77 34.25 1.47
CA LEU A 150 7.01 35.26 0.72
C LEU A 150 7.54 35.41 -0.72
N GLY A 151 6.63 35.47 -1.69
CA GLY A 151 6.97 35.55 -3.12
C GLY A 151 7.24 34.20 -3.79
N GLN A 152 7.29 33.11 -3.04
CA GLN A 152 7.36 31.77 -3.62
C GLN A 152 5.98 31.29 -4.07
N THR A 153 5.93 30.62 -5.21
CA THR A 153 4.82 29.80 -5.66
C THR A 153 5.34 28.38 -5.86
N ALA A 154 4.97 27.51 -4.96
CA ALA A 154 5.51 26.15 -4.84
C ALA A 154 4.53 25.11 -5.37
N LEU A 155 4.97 24.29 -6.33
CA LEU A 155 4.27 23.07 -6.73
C LEU A 155 4.81 21.88 -5.93
N ILE A 156 3.92 21.15 -5.28
CA ILE A 156 4.25 19.96 -4.50
C ILE A 156 3.66 18.74 -5.18
N ILE A 157 4.50 17.96 -5.85
CA ILE A 157 4.11 16.71 -6.48
C ILE A 157 4.01 15.63 -5.41
N GLY A 158 2.80 15.05 -5.23
CA GLY A 158 2.52 14.10 -4.15
C GLY A 158 2.32 14.78 -2.79
N GLY A 159 1.59 15.90 -2.78
CA GLY A 159 1.36 16.73 -1.59
C GLY A 159 0.21 16.31 -0.69
N SER A 160 -0.56 15.27 -1.04
CA SER A 160 -1.79 14.90 -0.31
C SER A 160 -1.55 14.20 1.03
N ARG A 161 -0.32 13.82 1.36
CA ARG A 161 0.03 13.13 2.63
C ARG A 161 1.51 13.19 2.94
N GLY A 162 1.87 12.80 4.18
CA GLY A 162 3.26 12.59 4.60
C GLY A 162 4.12 13.85 4.47
N LEU A 163 5.35 13.68 3.95
CA LEU A 163 6.29 14.78 3.81
C LEU A 163 5.78 15.87 2.86
N GLY A 164 5.06 15.52 1.80
CA GLY A 164 4.48 16.50 0.88
C GLY A 164 3.45 17.40 1.56
N GLU A 165 2.58 16.83 2.39
CA GLU A 165 1.61 17.57 3.20
C GLU A 165 2.30 18.53 4.17
N VAL A 166 3.27 18.02 4.96
CA VAL A 166 4.03 18.85 5.91
C VAL A 166 4.74 20.01 5.21
N THR A 167 5.41 19.70 4.07
CA THR A 167 6.09 20.73 3.28
C THR A 167 5.12 21.81 2.79
N GLY A 168 3.94 21.40 2.30
CA GLY A 168 2.92 22.35 1.86
C GLY A 168 2.44 23.26 2.97
N LYS A 169 2.15 22.70 4.13
CA LYS A 169 1.72 23.47 5.31
C LYS A 169 2.79 24.43 5.80
N LEU A 170 4.08 24.02 5.85
CA LEU A 170 5.18 24.87 6.26
C LEU A 170 5.41 26.02 5.29
N LEU A 171 5.43 25.75 3.98
CA LEU A 171 5.60 26.77 2.95
C LEU A 171 4.46 27.80 3.00
N ALA A 172 3.22 27.35 3.10
CA ALA A 172 2.07 28.23 3.20
C ALA A 172 2.10 29.08 4.49
N ALA A 173 2.54 28.50 5.62
CA ALA A 173 2.71 29.22 6.89
C ALA A 173 3.76 30.33 6.80
N GLY A 174 4.80 30.12 6.01
CA GLY A 174 5.83 31.12 5.71
C GLY A 174 5.44 32.14 4.62
N GLY A 175 4.22 32.07 4.08
CA GLY A 175 3.69 33.05 3.13
C GLY A 175 3.87 32.69 1.66
N ALA A 176 4.25 31.44 1.33
CA ALA A 176 4.25 30.98 -0.04
C ALA A 176 2.82 30.69 -0.53
N ARG A 177 2.62 30.79 -1.84
CA ARG A 177 1.46 30.20 -2.53
C ARG A 177 1.77 28.73 -2.81
N VAL A 178 0.85 27.83 -2.49
CA VAL A 178 1.11 26.40 -2.57
C VAL A 178 0.12 25.68 -3.49
N VAL A 179 0.66 24.90 -4.42
CA VAL A 179 -0.11 24.00 -5.29
C VAL A 179 0.16 22.56 -4.85
N ILE A 180 -0.85 21.90 -4.32
CA ILE A 180 -0.76 20.50 -3.88
C ILE A 180 -1.27 19.60 -4.99
N SER A 181 -0.41 18.76 -5.55
CA SER A 181 -0.86 17.77 -6.51
C SER A 181 -1.17 16.43 -5.83
N TYR A 182 -2.14 15.72 -6.39
CA TYR A 182 -2.54 14.40 -5.94
C TYR A 182 -2.91 13.50 -7.14
N PHE A 183 -2.78 12.18 -6.96
CA PHE A 183 -3.30 11.20 -7.90
C PHE A 183 -4.50 10.45 -7.30
N LEU A 184 -4.33 9.78 -6.15
CA LEU A 184 -5.39 9.03 -5.47
C LEU A 184 -5.96 9.72 -4.22
N GLY A 185 -5.25 10.63 -3.63
CA GLY A 185 -5.60 11.29 -2.36
C GLY A 185 -6.37 12.60 -2.54
N SER A 186 -7.52 12.58 -3.24
CA SER A 186 -8.31 13.78 -3.51
C SER A 186 -8.88 14.41 -2.24
N GLU A 187 -9.52 13.61 -1.40
CA GLU A 187 -10.14 14.09 -0.15
C GLU A 187 -9.10 14.69 0.80
N GLU A 188 -7.97 14.01 0.95
CA GLU A 188 -6.86 14.47 1.78
C GLU A 188 -6.29 15.81 1.24
N ALA A 189 -6.06 15.91 -0.08
CA ALA A 189 -5.53 17.14 -0.68
C ALA A 189 -6.48 18.32 -0.48
N HIS A 190 -7.78 18.13 -0.69
CA HIS A 190 -8.80 19.16 -0.41
C HIS A 190 -8.88 19.52 1.07
N GLY A 191 -8.75 18.54 1.97
CA GLY A 191 -8.67 18.75 3.40
C GLY A 191 -7.50 19.64 3.81
N ILE A 192 -6.31 19.38 3.26
CA ILE A 192 -5.10 20.17 3.52
C ILE A 192 -5.25 21.61 2.99
N VAL A 193 -5.77 21.79 1.77
CA VAL A 193 -6.02 23.12 1.22
C VAL A 193 -7.01 23.90 2.08
N LYS A 194 -8.08 23.26 2.53
CA LYS A 194 -9.06 23.87 3.43
C LYS A 194 -8.41 24.30 4.74
N GLU A 195 -7.59 23.45 5.34
CA GLU A 195 -6.88 23.72 6.58
C GLU A 195 -5.92 24.91 6.44
N ILE A 196 -5.12 24.95 5.35
CA ILE A 196 -4.22 26.07 5.05
C ILE A 196 -4.99 27.37 4.89
N LYS A 197 -6.09 27.37 4.10
CA LYS A 197 -6.91 28.57 3.88
C LYS A 197 -7.58 29.07 5.17
N GLN A 198 -8.05 28.16 6.01
CA GLN A 198 -8.61 28.52 7.32
C GLN A 198 -7.59 29.14 8.27
N GLY A 199 -6.30 28.73 8.14
CA GLY A 199 -5.21 29.31 8.89
C GLY A 199 -4.60 30.60 8.28
N GLY A 200 -5.19 31.12 7.19
CA GLY A 200 -4.77 32.34 6.53
C GLY A 200 -3.66 32.19 5.47
N GLY A 201 -3.29 30.96 5.12
CA GLY A 201 -2.38 30.65 4.03
C GLY A 201 -3.08 30.60 2.66
N ASP A 202 -2.31 30.54 1.60
CA ASP A 202 -2.80 30.49 0.21
C ASP A 202 -2.41 29.15 -0.46
N ALA A 203 -3.40 28.34 -0.79
CA ALA A 203 -3.20 27.03 -1.37
C ALA A 203 -4.34 26.63 -2.32
N ILE A 204 -3.97 25.85 -3.36
CA ILE A 204 -4.89 25.13 -4.22
C ILE A 204 -4.45 23.67 -4.33
N CYS A 205 -5.33 22.80 -4.81
CA CYS A 205 -4.94 21.45 -5.20
C CYS A 205 -5.40 21.11 -6.61
N LEU A 206 -4.67 20.19 -7.25
CA LEU A 206 -5.00 19.73 -8.59
C LEU A 206 -4.66 18.23 -8.76
N PRO A 207 -5.44 17.50 -9.57
CA PRO A 207 -5.12 16.14 -9.93
C PRO A 207 -3.92 16.11 -10.87
N PHE A 208 -2.94 15.25 -10.59
CA PHE A 208 -1.77 15.08 -11.44
C PHE A 208 -1.19 13.67 -11.29
N ASP A 209 -1.16 12.94 -12.40
CA ASP A 209 -0.50 11.65 -12.51
C ASP A 209 0.88 11.83 -13.13
N VAL A 210 1.93 11.54 -12.35
CA VAL A 210 3.33 11.69 -12.81
C VAL A 210 3.71 10.71 -13.92
N LEU A 211 2.93 9.66 -14.15
CA LEU A 211 3.13 8.70 -15.23
C LEU A 211 2.35 9.10 -16.50
N SER A 212 1.46 10.07 -16.40
CA SER A 212 0.70 10.55 -17.55
C SER A 212 1.57 11.43 -18.45
N PRO A 213 1.46 11.31 -19.78
CA PRO A 213 2.12 12.22 -20.71
C PRO A 213 1.54 13.64 -20.69
N ASN A 214 0.43 13.87 -20.00
CA ASN A 214 -0.21 15.17 -19.90
C ASN A 214 0.60 16.07 -18.96
N LEU A 215 1.24 17.06 -19.52
CA LEU A 215 1.97 18.08 -18.76
C LEU A 215 0.99 19.06 -18.12
N LEU A 216 1.38 19.61 -16.97
CA LEU A 216 0.68 20.74 -16.35
C LEU A 216 0.77 21.97 -17.26
N ARG A 217 -0.36 22.65 -17.47
CA ARG A 217 -0.48 23.85 -18.29
C ARG A 217 -0.67 25.08 -17.42
N LYS A 218 -0.44 26.24 -17.98
CA LYS A 218 -0.66 27.50 -17.25
C LYS A 218 -2.10 27.68 -16.79
N GLU A 219 -3.05 27.13 -17.58
CA GLU A 219 -4.50 27.19 -17.33
C GLU A 219 -4.90 26.35 -16.10
N ASP A 220 -4.07 25.37 -15.71
CA ASP A 220 -4.30 24.53 -14.53
C ASP A 220 -4.06 25.29 -13.22
N PHE A 221 -3.48 26.51 -13.29
CA PHE A 221 -3.17 27.33 -12.14
C PHE A 221 -4.10 28.55 -12.06
N GLU A 222 -4.76 28.70 -10.93
CA GLU A 222 -5.64 29.85 -10.67
C GLU A 222 -4.85 31.18 -10.78
N ASN A 223 -5.51 32.21 -11.32
CA ASN A 223 -5.02 33.60 -11.34
C ASN A 223 -3.63 33.79 -11.97
N GLY A 224 -3.22 32.92 -12.89
CA GLY A 224 -1.94 33.07 -13.59
C GLY A 224 -0.72 32.92 -12.68
N TRP A 225 -0.80 32.09 -11.66
CA TRP A 225 0.34 31.79 -10.79
C TRP A 225 1.54 31.31 -11.58
N ILE A 226 2.69 31.91 -11.38
CA ILE A 226 3.96 31.52 -11.99
C ILE A 226 4.72 30.68 -10.96
N LEU A 227 4.95 29.41 -11.28
CA LEU A 227 5.71 28.51 -10.42
C LEU A 227 7.16 28.97 -10.29
N THR A 228 7.64 29.05 -9.07
CA THR A 228 9.03 29.40 -8.75
C THR A 228 9.79 28.23 -8.12
N HIS A 229 9.10 27.31 -7.45
CA HIS A 229 9.68 26.19 -6.72
C HIS A 229 8.93 24.89 -7.01
N LEU A 230 9.66 23.79 -7.09
CA LEU A 230 9.14 22.46 -7.27
C LEU A 230 9.65 21.53 -6.16
N TYR A 231 8.73 20.85 -5.49
CA TYR A 231 9.01 19.82 -4.50
C TYR A 231 8.41 18.50 -4.96
N TYR A 232 9.21 17.44 -5.01
CA TYR A 232 8.77 16.14 -5.54
C TYR A 232 8.80 15.07 -4.46
N PHE A 233 7.61 14.58 -4.09
CA PHE A 233 7.41 13.52 -3.11
C PHE A 233 6.60 12.33 -3.65
N ALA A 234 6.17 12.38 -4.91
CA ALA A 234 5.45 11.26 -5.48
C ALA A 234 6.37 10.03 -5.59
N THR A 235 5.87 8.91 -5.11
CA THR A 235 6.48 7.59 -5.34
C THR A 235 5.61 6.85 -6.34
N PRO A 236 6.19 6.23 -7.40
CA PRO A 236 5.41 5.40 -8.30
C PRO A 236 4.83 4.21 -7.52
N MET A 237 3.65 3.74 -7.94
CA MET A 237 3.17 2.46 -7.44
C MET A 237 4.16 1.38 -7.85
N ILE A 238 4.63 0.63 -6.87
CA ILE A 238 5.44 -0.56 -7.12
C ILE A 238 4.45 -1.63 -7.60
N SER A 239 4.48 -1.91 -8.89
CA SER A 239 3.71 -2.98 -9.54
C SER A 239 4.44 -4.31 -9.45
#